data_0aabe0efc1a8c41640186e8cfd0f56ee
#
_entry.id   0aabe0efc1a8c41640186e8cfd0f56ee
#
_cell.length_a   1.000
_cell.length_b   1.000
_cell.length_c   1.000
_cell.angle_alpha   90.00
_cell.angle_beta   90.00
_cell.angle_gamma   90.00
#
_symmetry.space_group_name_H-M   'P 1'
#
loop_
_entity.id
_entity.type
_entity.pdbx_description
1 polymer ?
#
loop_
_entity_poly.entity_id
_entity_poly.type
_entity_poly.pdbx_seq_one_letter_code
_entity_poly.pdbx_strand_id
1 'polypeptide(L)'
;MKYALRGITAEELSYTMNRIKMDKDTKFEIKPQFSRTVRRVQENDKLWFLALEVKVESTDDSPKPFNVKARLVGVFEAEDVNDDVDKQDLVINMTEIVYPYLRAAVSALTANSFINPLILPVIPAGTMFPEDRGEAPSNLN
;
A
#
# COMPACT_ATOMS: atom_id res chain seq x y z
N MET A 1 -2.90 -4.76 24.32
CA MET A 1 -3.03 -5.34 22.98
C MET A 1 -1.69 -5.90 22.55
N LYS A 2 -1.67 -7.15 22.11
CA LYS A 2 -0.49 -7.78 21.56
C LYS A 2 -0.79 -8.20 20.14
N TYR A 3 0.15 -8.01 19.23
CA TYR A 3 -0.02 -8.40 17.83
C TYR A 3 1.31 -8.84 17.22
N ALA A 4 1.24 -9.72 16.23
CA ALA A 4 2.42 -10.20 15.51
C ALA A 4 2.07 -10.51 14.06
N LEU A 5 2.98 -10.19 13.15
CA LEU A 5 2.89 -10.59 11.76
C LEU A 5 3.18 -12.09 11.68
N ARG A 6 2.26 -12.86 11.10
CA ARG A 6 2.41 -14.31 10.91
C ARG A 6 2.81 -14.70 9.51
N GLY A 7 2.48 -13.89 8.54
CA GLY A 7 2.85 -14.14 7.16
C GLY A 7 2.53 -12.96 6.28
N ILE A 8 3.20 -12.90 5.14
CA ILE A 8 2.94 -11.88 4.14
C ILE A 8 3.04 -12.51 2.77
N THR A 9 2.13 -12.17 1.88
CA THR A 9 2.06 -12.73 0.53
C THR A 9 1.70 -11.62 -0.46
N ALA A 10 2.31 -11.65 -1.63
CA ALA A 10 1.89 -10.76 -2.70
C ALA A 10 0.63 -11.34 -3.36
N GLU A 11 -0.42 -10.54 -3.37
CA GLU A 11 -1.64 -10.86 -4.11
C GLU A 11 -1.49 -10.45 -5.57
N GLU A 12 -0.84 -9.33 -5.81
CA GLU A 12 -0.56 -8.85 -7.15
C GLU A 12 0.73 -8.05 -7.19
N LEU A 13 1.58 -8.36 -8.19
CA LEU A 13 2.75 -7.57 -8.55
C LEU A 13 2.73 -7.43 -10.06
N SER A 14 2.44 -6.25 -10.58
CA SER A 14 2.34 -6.07 -12.02
C SER A 14 3.05 -4.79 -12.46
N TYR A 15 3.70 -4.90 -13.61
CA TYR A 15 4.39 -3.81 -14.28
C TYR A 15 4.06 -3.89 -15.76
N THR A 16 3.69 -2.76 -16.35
CA THR A 16 3.45 -2.64 -17.79
C THR A 16 4.16 -1.40 -18.30
N MET A 17 4.96 -1.57 -19.34
CA MET A 17 5.57 -0.45 -20.02
C MET A 17 4.54 0.23 -20.93
N ASN A 18 4.46 1.55 -20.85
CA ASN A 18 3.63 2.34 -21.74
C ASN A 18 4.50 3.00 -22.79
N ARG A 19 4.13 2.86 -24.06
CA ARG A 19 4.81 3.53 -25.14
C ARG A 19 4.19 4.90 -25.33
N ILE A 20 4.88 5.92 -24.83
CA ILE A 20 4.46 7.31 -24.96
C ILE A 20 5.59 8.09 -25.61
N LYS A 21 5.23 9.18 -26.29
CA LYS A 21 6.24 10.08 -26.84
C LYS A 21 6.88 10.86 -25.70
N MET A 22 8.20 10.75 -25.61
CA MET A 22 8.97 11.45 -24.58
C MET A 22 9.98 12.38 -25.24
N ASP A 23 9.87 13.67 -24.92
CA ASP A 23 10.95 14.63 -25.22
C ASP A 23 11.98 14.57 -24.09
N LYS A 24 13.21 15.01 -24.38
CA LYS A 24 14.30 15.03 -23.38
C LYS A 24 13.93 15.85 -22.14
N ASP A 25 13.01 16.80 -22.28
CA ASP A 25 12.59 17.69 -21.20
C ASP A 25 11.28 17.26 -20.54
N THR A 26 10.71 16.10 -20.95
CA THR A 26 9.47 15.62 -20.37
C THR A 26 9.70 15.13 -18.95
N LYS A 27 9.04 15.77 -18.00
CA LYS A 27 9.04 15.36 -16.61
C LYS A 27 7.73 14.66 -16.29
N PHE A 28 7.81 13.49 -15.67
CA PHE A 28 6.65 12.75 -15.24
C PHE A 28 6.50 12.91 -13.73
N GLU A 29 5.31 13.29 -13.32
CA GLU A 29 4.98 13.32 -11.91
C GLU A 29 4.39 11.96 -11.54
N ILE A 30 5.11 11.25 -10.67
CA ILE A 30 4.66 9.94 -10.20
C ILE A 30 4.01 10.13 -8.85
N LYS A 31 2.68 9.97 -8.81
CA LYS A 31 1.89 10.06 -7.59
C LYS A 31 1.35 8.69 -7.24
N PRO A 32 2.00 7.97 -6.32
CA PRO A 32 1.48 6.68 -5.89
C PRO A 32 0.12 6.85 -5.20
N GLN A 33 -0.81 5.98 -5.55
CA GLN A 33 -2.12 5.92 -4.91
C GLN A 33 -2.17 4.70 -4.02
N PHE A 34 -2.51 4.90 -2.75
CA PHE A 34 -2.57 3.83 -1.77
C PHE A 34 -4.00 3.48 -1.44
N SER A 35 -4.25 2.19 -1.25
CA SER A 35 -5.52 1.70 -0.74
C SER A 35 -5.27 0.55 0.22
N ARG A 36 -6.23 0.28 1.08
CA ARG A 36 -6.09 -0.74 2.09
C ARG A 36 -7.43 -1.39 2.37
N THR A 37 -7.40 -2.69 2.63
CA THR A 37 -8.55 -3.46 3.08
C THR A 37 -8.15 -4.21 4.34
N VAL A 38 -8.98 -4.13 5.37
CA VAL A 38 -8.75 -4.83 6.63
C VAL A 38 -9.93 -5.76 6.89
N ARG A 39 -9.63 -6.99 7.29
CA ARG A 39 -10.66 -7.97 7.60
C ARG A 39 -10.25 -8.76 8.84
N ARG A 40 -11.19 -8.90 9.76
CA ARG A 40 -11.07 -9.81 10.89
C ARG A 40 -11.71 -11.14 10.49
N VAL A 41 -11.02 -12.24 10.79
CA VAL A 41 -11.53 -13.57 10.45
C VAL A 41 -12.69 -13.93 11.39
N GLN A 42 -13.85 -14.31 10.84
CA GLN A 42 -15.04 -14.61 11.64
C GLN A 42 -14.87 -15.84 12.52
N GLU A 43 -14.16 -16.83 12.01
CA GLU A 43 -13.99 -18.13 12.70
C GLU A 43 -12.89 -18.08 13.76
N ASN A 44 -12.01 -17.08 13.69
CA ASN A 44 -10.94 -16.89 14.65
C ASN A 44 -10.71 -15.40 14.86
N ASP A 45 -11.28 -14.87 15.93
CA ASP A 45 -11.27 -13.44 16.21
C ASP A 45 -9.89 -12.86 16.53
N LYS A 46 -8.87 -13.71 16.64
CA LYS A 46 -7.48 -13.27 16.83
C LYS A 46 -6.77 -13.04 15.50
N LEU A 47 -7.31 -13.54 14.39
CA LEU A 47 -6.68 -13.39 13.07
C LEU A 47 -7.25 -12.21 12.31
N TRP A 48 -6.32 -11.42 11.74
CA TRP A 48 -6.63 -10.25 10.95
C TRP A 48 -5.85 -10.31 9.64
N PHE A 49 -6.50 -9.89 8.56
CA PHE A 49 -5.84 -9.71 7.28
C PHE A 49 -5.81 -8.22 6.95
N LEU A 50 -4.64 -7.74 6.53
CA LEU A 50 -4.50 -6.39 6.00
C LEU A 50 -3.91 -6.48 4.61
N ALA A 51 -4.67 -6.02 3.61
CA ALA A 51 -4.18 -5.87 2.25
C ALA A 51 -3.81 -4.41 2.04
N LEU A 52 -2.58 -4.17 1.64
CA LEU A 52 -2.06 -2.84 1.33
C LEU A 52 -1.64 -2.80 -0.13
N GLU A 53 -2.18 -1.83 -0.86
CA GLU A 53 -1.95 -1.70 -2.28
C GLU A 53 -1.38 -0.33 -2.61
N VAL A 54 -0.46 -0.33 -3.57
CA VAL A 54 -0.01 0.89 -4.22
C VAL A 54 -0.22 0.75 -5.72
N LYS A 55 -0.64 1.83 -6.34
CA LYS A 55 -0.87 1.88 -7.78
C LYS A 55 -0.28 3.17 -8.35
N VAL A 56 0.45 3.02 -9.45
CA VAL A 56 0.89 4.13 -10.31
C VAL A 56 0.31 3.83 -11.68
N GLU A 57 -0.55 4.71 -12.16
CA GLU A 57 -1.31 4.46 -13.38
C GLU A 57 -1.20 5.65 -14.33
N SER A 58 -0.88 5.36 -15.59
CA SER A 58 -0.89 6.37 -16.64
C SER A 58 -2.33 6.69 -17.01
N THR A 59 -2.62 7.97 -17.15
CA THR A 59 -3.93 8.46 -17.62
C THR A 59 -3.71 9.42 -18.76
N ASP A 60 -4.79 9.75 -19.49
CA ASP A 60 -4.70 10.72 -20.60
C ASP A 60 -4.29 12.10 -20.09
N ASP A 61 -4.74 12.47 -18.89
CA ASP A 61 -4.40 13.76 -18.27
C ASP A 61 -3.00 13.79 -17.65
N SER A 62 -2.50 12.63 -17.27
CA SER A 62 -1.19 12.49 -16.62
C SER A 62 -0.50 11.22 -17.15
N PRO A 63 0.03 11.28 -18.37
CA PRO A 63 0.67 10.11 -18.98
C PRO A 63 1.97 9.75 -18.24
N LYS A 64 2.21 8.45 -18.12
CA LYS A 64 3.39 7.90 -17.45
C LYS A 64 4.00 6.79 -18.32
N PRO A 65 5.34 6.59 -18.23
CA PRO A 65 6.00 5.57 -19.05
C PRO A 65 5.68 4.14 -18.62
N PHE A 66 5.03 3.95 -17.49
CA PHE A 66 4.67 2.62 -17.01
C PHE A 66 3.45 2.66 -16.08
N ASN A 67 2.84 1.50 -15.93
CA ASN A 67 1.87 1.25 -14.87
C ASN A 67 2.45 0.25 -13.90
N VAL A 68 2.29 0.50 -12.61
CA VAL A 68 2.71 -0.40 -11.54
C VAL A 68 1.56 -0.62 -10.58
N LYS A 69 1.36 -1.86 -10.18
CA LYS A 69 0.41 -2.20 -9.13
C LYS A 69 1.04 -3.27 -8.25
N ALA A 70 1.06 -3.03 -6.96
CA ALA A 70 1.53 -4.00 -5.99
C ALA A 70 0.53 -4.07 -4.84
N ARG A 71 0.11 -5.28 -4.50
CA ARG A 71 -0.83 -5.52 -3.40
C ARG A 71 -0.30 -6.66 -2.56
N LEU A 72 -0.01 -6.35 -1.30
CA LEU A 72 0.48 -7.34 -0.33
C LEU A 72 -0.59 -7.59 0.71
N VAL A 73 -0.70 -8.84 1.13
CA VAL A 73 -1.60 -9.25 2.22
C VAL A 73 -0.75 -9.71 3.39
N GLY A 74 -0.90 -9.03 4.52
CA GLY A 74 -0.30 -9.45 5.78
C GLY A 74 -1.33 -10.17 6.63
N VAL A 75 -0.91 -11.27 7.24
CA VAL A 75 -1.73 -12.02 8.20
C VAL A 75 -1.17 -11.75 9.59
N PHE A 76 -2.03 -11.27 10.48
CA PHE A 76 -1.65 -10.88 11.84
C PHE A 76 -2.47 -11.65 12.85
N GLU A 77 -1.84 -11.97 13.95
CA GLU A 77 -2.52 -12.47 15.13
C GLU A 77 -2.49 -11.38 16.19
N ALA A 78 -3.66 -11.03 16.74
CA ALA A 78 -3.77 -9.97 17.73
C ALA A 78 -4.65 -10.41 18.89
N GLU A 79 -4.25 -10.03 20.09
CA GLU A 79 -4.98 -10.32 21.33
C GLU A 79 -5.35 -9.01 22.03
N ASP A 80 -6.44 -9.06 22.80
CA ASP A 80 -6.92 -7.92 23.58
C ASP A 80 -7.29 -6.71 22.74
N VAL A 81 -7.93 -6.94 21.61
CA VAL A 81 -8.50 -5.90 20.76
C VAL A 81 -9.97 -5.76 21.15
N ASN A 82 -10.29 -4.79 22.01
CA ASN A 82 -11.56 -4.76 22.72
C ASN A 82 -12.52 -3.68 22.23
N ASP A 83 -12.02 -2.52 21.83
CA ASP A 83 -12.87 -1.39 21.44
C ASP A 83 -12.43 -0.80 20.10
N ASP A 84 -13.13 0.24 19.66
CA ASP A 84 -12.84 0.86 18.37
C ASP A 84 -11.49 1.58 18.36
N VAL A 85 -11.03 2.07 19.51
CA VAL A 85 -9.70 2.69 19.63
C VAL A 85 -8.62 1.63 19.44
N ASP A 86 -8.76 0.46 20.07
CA ASP A 86 -7.82 -0.64 19.88
C ASP A 86 -7.76 -1.09 18.41
N LYS A 87 -8.92 -1.20 17.76
CA LYS A 87 -8.99 -1.58 16.35
C LYS A 87 -8.30 -0.56 15.46
N GLN A 88 -8.51 0.73 15.73
CA GLN A 88 -7.86 1.81 14.97
C GLN A 88 -6.35 1.74 15.15
N ASP A 89 -5.86 1.60 16.37
CA ASP A 89 -4.43 1.48 16.65
C ASP A 89 -3.84 0.25 15.98
N LEU A 90 -4.55 -0.88 16.01
CA LEU A 90 -4.10 -2.10 15.36
C LEU A 90 -3.96 -1.91 13.85
N VAL A 91 -4.94 -1.27 13.21
CA VAL A 91 -4.91 -1.03 11.76
C VAL A 91 -3.71 -0.16 11.39
N ILE A 92 -3.45 0.89 12.15
CA ILE A 92 -2.28 1.76 11.92
C ILE A 92 -0.99 0.96 12.07
N ASN A 93 -0.87 0.17 13.14
CA ASN A 93 0.32 -0.63 13.41
C ASN A 93 0.57 -1.69 12.33
N MET A 94 -0.49 -2.39 11.91
CA MET A 94 -0.38 -3.37 10.82
C MET A 94 0.07 -2.70 9.51
N THR A 95 -0.46 -1.53 9.22
CA THR A 95 -0.09 -0.76 8.02
C THR A 95 1.40 -0.41 8.04
N GLU A 96 1.90 0.05 9.19
CA GLU A 96 3.32 0.39 9.36
C GLU A 96 4.24 -0.82 9.18
N ILE A 97 3.79 -1.99 9.60
CA ILE A 97 4.58 -3.21 9.46
C ILE A 97 4.62 -3.68 8.00
N VAL A 98 3.49 -3.62 7.29
CA VAL A 98 3.41 -4.09 5.90
C VAL A 98 4.06 -3.12 4.91
N TYR A 99 4.01 -1.83 5.18
CA TYR A 99 4.48 -0.82 4.23
C TYR A 99 5.95 -1.01 3.78
N PRO A 100 6.92 -1.28 4.67
CA PRO A 100 8.31 -1.50 4.22
C PRO A 100 8.44 -2.69 3.26
N TYR A 101 7.63 -3.72 3.43
CA TYR A 101 7.60 -4.84 2.48
C TYR A 101 7.04 -4.40 1.13
N LEU A 102 6.01 -3.55 1.13
CA LEU A 102 5.45 -3.01 -0.10
C LEU A 102 6.49 -2.13 -0.83
N ARG A 103 7.21 -1.28 -0.11
CA ARG A 103 8.30 -0.47 -0.69
C ARG A 103 9.34 -1.36 -1.35
N ALA A 104 9.79 -2.41 -0.65
CA ALA A 104 10.77 -3.35 -1.18
C ALA A 104 10.25 -4.08 -2.42
N ALA A 105 8.98 -4.50 -2.40
CA ALA A 105 8.37 -5.20 -3.53
C ALA A 105 8.31 -4.31 -4.78
N VAL A 106 7.94 -3.05 -4.62
CA VAL A 106 7.87 -2.09 -5.73
C VAL A 106 9.26 -1.79 -6.29
N SER A 107 10.26 -1.60 -5.42
CA SER A 107 11.64 -1.38 -5.86
C SER A 107 12.17 -2.58 -6.64
N ALA A 108 11.94 -3.79 -6.14
CA ALA A 108 12.38 -5.02 -6.81
C ALA A 108 11.66 -5.23 -8.14
N LEU A 109 10.35 -5.02 -8.18
CA LEU A 109 9.54 -5.18 -9.38
C LEU A 109 10.03 -4.24 -10.50
N THR A 110 10.25 -2.97 -10.18
CA THR A 110 10.68 -2.00 -11.17
C THR A 110 12.15 -2.22 -11.58
N ALA A 111 13.02 -2.58 -10.63
CA ALA A 111 14.40 -2.95 -10.94
C ALA A 111 14.46 -4.16 -11.88
N ASN A 112 13.66 -5.18 -11.63
CA ASN A 112 13.59 -6.38 -12.47
C ASN A 112 12.96 -6.10 -13.83
N SER A 113 12.33 -4.96 -14.00
CA SER A 113 11.77 -4.51 -15.27
C SER A 113 12.76 -3.66 -16.09
N PHE A 114 14.00 -3.59 -15.62
CA PHE A 114 15.13 -2.91 -16.29
C PHE A 114 14.93 -1.39 -16.44
N ILE A 115 14.22 -0.79 -15.48
CA ILE A 115 14.13 0.68 -15.33
C ILE A 115 14.79 1.09 -14.02
N ASN A 116 14.96 2.40 -13.82
CA ASN A 116 15.41 2.89 -12.53
C ASN A 116 14.39 2.49 -11.47
N PRO A 117 14.81 1.84 -10.37
CA PRO A 117 13.87 1.41 -9.35
C PRO A 117 13.01 2.55 -8.83
N LEU A 118 11.71 2.32 -8.76
CA LEU A 118 10.79 3.24 -8.12
C LEU A 118 10.87 3.04 -6.61
N ILE A 119 11.24 4.10 -5.91
CA ILE A 119 11.36 4.07 -4.46
C ILE A 119 10.19 4.86 -3.87
N LEU A 120 9.29 4.17 -3.18
CA LEU A 120 8.18 4.82 -2.52
C LEU A 120 8.67 5.67 -1.35
N PRO A 121 7.99 6.79 -1.04
CA PRO A 121 8.45 7.68 0.02
C PRO A 121 8.33 7.06 1.40
N VAL A 122 9.10 7.61 2.34
CA VAL A 122 8.88 7.34 3.77
C VAL A 122 7.62 8.08 4.17
N ILE A 123 6.68 7.36 4.79
CA ILE A 123 5.41 7.93 5.22
C ILE A 123 5.35 7.82 6.75
N PRO A 124 5.21 8.96 7.45
CA PRO A 124 5.10 8.92 8.91
C PRO A 124 3.90 8.10 9.38
N ALA A 125 4.03 7.51 10.55
CA ALA A 125 3.01 6.66 11.15
C ALA A 125 1.65 7.36 11.20
N GLY A 126 0.61 6.64 10.76
CA GLY A 126 -0.76 7.14 10.83
C GLY A 126 -1.09 8.27 9.86
N THR A 127 -0.23 8.53 8.86
CA THR A 127 -0.46 9.63 7.91
C THR A 127 -0.77 9.16 6.49
N MET A 128 -0.66 7.87 6.20
CA MET A 128 -0.93 7.35 4.86
C MET A 128 -2.38 7.53 4.44
N PHE A 129 -3.31 7.36 5.38
CA PHE A 129 -4.73 7.45 5.13
C PHE A 129 -5.38 8.52 5.99
N PRO A 130 -6.27 9.36 5.42
CA PRO A 130 -6.95 10.43 6.18
C PRO A 130 -7.72 9.93 7.40
N GLU A 131 -8.36 8.77 7.30
CA GLU A 131 -9.14 8.18 8.39
C GLU A 131 -8.28 7.86 9.62
N ASP A 132 -6.99 7.61 9.44
CA ASP A 132 -6.08 7.34 10.55
C ASP A 132 -5.77 8.60 11.37
N ARG A 133 -5.97 9.77 10.76
CA ARG A 133 -5.81 11.08 11.41
C ARG A 133 -7.12 11.63 11.96
N GLY A 134 -8.19 10.83 11.90
CA GLY A 134 -9.53 11.29 12.29
C GLY A 134 -10.20 12.18 11.26
N GLU A 135 -9.68 12.24 10.03
CA GLU A 135 -10.26 12.99 8.93
C GLU A 135 -11.22 12.12 8.12
N ALA A 136 -12.23 12.74 7.52
CA ALA A 136 -13.11 12.04 6.61
C ALA A 136 -12.34 11.64 5.35
N PRO A 137 -12.61 10.45 4.76
CA PRO A 137 -11.98 10.07 3.50
C PRO A 137 -12.20 11.10 2.41
N SER A 138 -11.15 11.39 1.63
CA SER A 138 -11.18 12.45 0.61
C SER A 138 -12.10 12.13 -0.57
N ASN A 139 -12.52 10.88 -0.71
CA ASN A 139 -13.41 10.43 -1.78
C ASN A 139 -14.90 10.54 -1.46
N LEU A 140 -15.25 11.13 -0.33
CA LEU A 140 -16.64 11.30 0.08
C LEU A 140 -17.29 12.59 -0.49
N ASN A 141 -16.63 13.24 -1.37
CA ASN A 141 -17.17 14.43 -2.03
C ASN A 141 -18.02 14.08 -3.22
#